data_12cded2f6cc93a392fcf3366c5bcb733
#
_entry.id   12cded2f6cc93a392fcf3366c5bcb733
#
_cell.length_a   1.000
_cell.length_b   1.000
_cell.length_c   1.000
_cell.angle_alpha   90.00
_cell.angle_beta   90.00
_cell.angle_gamma   90.00
#
_symmetry.space_group_name_H-M   'P 1'
#
loop_
_entity.id
_entity.type
_entity.pdbx_description
1 polymer ?
#
loop_
_entity_poly.entity_id
_entity_poly.type
_entity_poly.pdbx_seq_one_letter_code
_entity_poly.pdbx_strand_id
1 'polypeptide(L)'
;SAKVLGLDVRRDASAIRERIGYMPEDDCNLAGLPGVQSVAMAGELAGLPARTALRRAHEILDLVWLAEERYRPVETYSTGMRQRIKLAQALIHAPKLVFLDEPTDGLDPAGRVRMLRLIRSLVDKHGLSVVLSTHILSDVEQICDAALILGRGRLLMYDTIARLQESVEPGLSLRSAGEIRPLAETLAAAGHRVDVLSPESAFLHGHGDLATAVLAAAHSSGVSLRELAKSRNSLEDIYLEAVRATSDPVPAGAAPHSAPATREAP
;
A
#
# COMPACT_ATOMS: atom_id res chain seq x y z
N SER A 1 -16.66 6.74 -17.10
CA SER A 1 -17.10 5.33 -17.10
C SER A 1 -16.01 4.47 -16.50
N ALA A 2 -16.40 3.42 -15.76
CA ALA A 2 -15.47 2.46 -15.19
C ALA A 2 -15.97 1.04 -15.50
N LYS A 3 -15.01 0.11 -15.68
CA LYS A 3 -15.29 -1.31 -15.88
C LYS A 3 -14.47 -2.15 -14.92
N VAL A 4 -15.09 -3.20 -14.37
CA VAL A 4 -14.42 -4.20 -13.51
C VAL A 4 -14.67 -5.57 -14.14
N LEU A 5 -13.61 -6.33 -14.39
CA LEU A 5 -13.68 -7.63 -15.09
C LEU A 5 -14.46 -7.57 -16.42
N GLY A 6 -14.37 -6.45 -17.15
CA GLY A 6 -15.07 -6.20 -18.38
C GLY A 6 -16.52 -5.72 -18.24
N LEU A 7 -17.09 -5.72 -17.04
CA LEU A 7 -18.45 -5.31 -16.72
C LEU A 7 -18.53 -3.83 -16.36
N ASP A 8 -19.62 -3.15 -16.76
CA ASP A 8 -19.84 -1.73 -16.43
C ASP A 8 -20.32 -1.58 -14.99
N VAL A 9 -19.63 -0.72 -14.19
CA VAL A 9 -19.89 -0.59 -12.73
C VAL A 9 -21.29 -0.08 -12.41
N ARG A 10 -21.98 0.60 -13.32
CA ARG A 10 -23.34 1.13 -13.10
C ARG A 10 -24.42 0.15 -13.54
N ARG A 11 -24.19 -0.57 -14.64
CA ARG A 11 -25.18 -1.47 -15.25
C ARG A 11 -25.13 -2.87 -14.66
N ASP A 12 -23.92 -3.36 -14.37
CA ASP A 12 -23.66 -4.75 -14.03
C ASP A 12 -23.25 -4.92 -12.55
N ALA A 13 -23.69 -4.02 -11.66
CA ALA A 13 -23.24 -3.97 -10.27
C ALA A 13 -23.44 -5.29 -9.50
N SER A 14 -24.55 -6.02 -9.76
CA SER A 14 -24.78 -7.33 -9.11
C SER A 14 -23.78 -8.38 -9.60
N ALA A 15 -23.61 -8.49 -10.92
CA ALA A 15 -22.68 -9.44 -11.55
C ALA A 15 -21.21 -9.16 -11.17
N ILE A 16 -20.88 -7.90 -10.89
CA ILE A 16 -19.56 -7.52 -10.35
C ILE A 16 -19.42 -8.01 -8.91
N ARG A 17 -20.40 -7.73 -8.04
CA ARG A 17 -20.36 -8.14 -6.62
C ARG A 17 -20.24 -9.65 -6.43
N GLU A 18 -20.83 -10.45 -7.30
CA GLU A 18 -20.67 -11.91 -7.30
C GLU A 18 -19.25 -12.37 -7.61
N ARG A 19 -18.42 -11.53 -8.23
CA ARG A 19 -17.07 -11.85 -8.72
C ARG A 19 -15.95 -11.16 -8.00
N ILE A 20 -16.27 -10.22 -7.12
CA ILE A 20 -15.28 -9.47 -6.32
C ILE A 20 -15.46 -9.79 -4.84
N GLY A 21 -14.34 -9.83 -4.12
CA GLY A 21 -14.30 -9.80 -2.66
C GLY A 21 -13.89 -8.41 -2.17
N TYR A 22 -14.34 -8.05 -0.99
CA TYR A 22 -13.93 -6.80 -0.35
C TYR A 22 -13.64 -7.05 1.13
N MET A 23 -12.47 -6.64 1.56
CA MET A 23 -12.05 -6.63 2.96
C MET A 23 -11.93 -5.17 3.40
N PRO A 24 -12.84 -4.66 4.23
CA PRO A 24 -12.80 -3.28 4.72
C PRO A 24 -11.71 -3.08 5.78
N GLU A 25 -11.29 -1.83 5.98
CA GLU A 25 -10.42 -1.43 7.09
C GLU A 25 -11.07 -1.71 8.45
N ASP A 26 -12.32 -1.28 8.63
CA ASP A 26 -13.07 -1.48 9.86
C ASP A 26 -13.48 -2.95 10.11
N ASP A 27 -13.70 -3.29 11.38
CA ASP A 27 -14.24 -4.59 11.76
C ASP A 27 -15.71 -4.72 11.33
N CYS A 28 -15.99 -5.73 10.52
CA CYS A 28 -17.34 -6.05 10.03
C CYS A 28 -17.94 -7.33 10.67
N ASN A 29 -17.38 -7.76 11.80
CA ASN A 29 -17.80 -8.98 12.46
C ASN A 29 -19.01 -8.73 13.38
N LEU A 30 -19.97 -9.66 13.37
CA LEU A 30 -21.06 -9.67 14.33
C LEU A 30 -20.60 -10.31 15.64
N ALA A 31 -20.90 -9.63 16.76
CA ALA A 31 -20.61 -10.14 18.08
C ALA A 31 -21.39 -11.44 18.39
N GLY A 32 -20.78 -12.31 19.18
CA GLY A 32 -21.38 -13.56 19.64
C GLY A 32 -21.30 -14.73 18.65
N LEU A 33 -20.77 -14.52 17.42
CA LEU A 33 -20.65 -15.59 16.45
C LEU A 33 -19.26 -16.25 16.51
N PRO A 34 -19.19 -17.59 16.48
CA PRO A 34 -17.95 -18.29 16.20
C PRO A 34 -17.42 -17.96 14.80
N GLY A 35 -16.09 -17.99 14.63
CA GLY A 35 -15.44 -17.66 13.36
C GLY A 35 -16.03 -18.40 12.16
N VAL A 36 -16.28 -19.70 12.28
CA VAL A 36 -16.86 -20.51 11.20
C VAL A 36 -18.26 -20.04 10.80
N GLN A 37 -19.08 -19.66 11.77
CA GLN A 37 -20.43 -19.13 11.50
C GLN A 37 -20.38 -17.73 10.88
N SER A 38 -19.47 -16.88 11.35
CA SER A 38 -19.24 -15.54 10.79
C SER A 38 -18.85 -15.62 9.31
N VAL A 39 -17.93 -16.51 8.94
CA VAL A 39 -17.51 -16.71 7.54
C VAL A 39 -18.62 -17.38 6.71
N ALA A 40 -19.33 -18.38 7.26
CA ALA A 40 -20.45 -19.02 6.57
C ALA A 40 -21.57 -18.03 6.25
N MET A 41 -21.92 -17.16 7.20
CA MET A 41 -22.92 -16.10 7.00
C MET A 41 -22.51 -15.13 5.87
N ALA A 42 -21.23 -14.72 5.81
CA ALA A 42 -20.75 -13.92 4.69
C ALA A 42 -20.93 -14.64 3.34
N GLY A 43 -20.74 -15.95 3.31
CA GLY A 43 -21.02 -16.78 2.13
C GLY A 43 -22.49 -16.82 1.75
N GLU A 44 -23.38 -16.94 2.73
CA GLU A 44 -24.83 -16.91 2.49
C GLU A 44 -25.29 -15.55 1.97
N LEU A 45 -24.78 -14.46 2.52
CA LEU A 45 -25.02 -13.10 2.03
C LEU A 45 -24.50 -12.89 0.59
N ALA A 46 -23.43 -13.60 0.22
CA ALA A 46 -22.91 -13.62 -1.16
C ALA A 46 -23.69 -14.58 -2.09
N GLY A 47 -24.78 -15.22 -1.61
CA GLY A 47 -25.67 -16.06 -2.40
C GLY A 47 -25.35 -17.56 -2.37
N LEU A 48 -24.43 -18.02 -1.52
CA LEU A 48 -24.16 -19.46 -1.38
C LEU A 48 -25.27 -20.14 -0.55
N PRO A 49 -25.70 -21.35 -0.94
CA PRO A 49 -26.56 -22.15 -0.08
C PRO A 49 -25.92 -22.46 1.29
N ALA A 50 -26.64 -22.37 2.39
CA ALA A 50 -26.11 -22.48 3.77
C ALA A 50 -25.16 -23.67 3.97
N ARG A 51 -25.54 -24.88 3.46
CA ARG A 51 -24.68 -26.07 3.55
C ARG A 51 -23.36 -25.91 2.80
N THR A 52 -23.37 -25.22 1.65
CA THR A 52 -22.17 -24.94 0.86
C THR A 52 -21.33 -23.88 1.56
N ALA A 53 -21.95 -22.81 2.06
CA ALA A 53 -21.29 -21.74 2.80
C ALA A 53 -20.56 -22.29 4.03
N LEU A 54 -21.21 -23.15 4.82
CA LEU A 54 -20.57 -23.76 6.00
C LEU A 54 -19.36 -24.64 5.63
N ARG A 55 -19.48 -25.50 4.60
CA ARG A 55 -18.36 -26.32 4.13
C ARG A 55 -17.20 -25.46 3.68
N ARG A 56 -17.47 -24.44 2.85
CA ARG A 56 -16.43 -23.52 2.37
C ARG A 56 -15.82 -22.68 3.48
N ALA A 57 -16.60 -22.32 4.51
CA ALA A 57 -16.08 -21.61 5.67
C ALA A 57 -14.96 -22.40 6.36
N HIS A 58 -15.11 -23.71 6.50
CA HIS A 58 -14.05 -24.57 7.03
C HIS A 58 -12.80 -24.55 6.14
N GLU A 59 -12.98 -24.73 4.82
CA GLU A 59 -11.88 -24.74 3.86
C GLU A 59 -11.10 -23.42 3.85
N ILE A 60 -11.81 -22.29 3.86
CA ILE A 60 -11.18 -20.95 3.85
C ILE A 60 -10.52 -20.62 5.19
N LEU A 61 -11.10 -21.05 6.33
CA LEU A 61 -10.46 -20.83 7.62
C LEU A 61 -9.17 -21.65 7.78
N ASP A 62 -9.08 -22.81 7.17
CA ASP A 62 -7.81 -23.55 7.05
C ASP A 62 -6.79 -22.77 6.22
N LEU A 63 -7.22 -22.22 5.06
CA LEU A 63 -6.38 -21.43 4.17
C LEU A 63 -5.79 -20.18 4.84
N VAL A 64 -6.58 -19.48 5.67
CA VAL A 64 -6.13 -18.28 6.40
C VAL A 64 -5.52 -18.57 7.77
N TRP A 65 -5.22 -19.84 8.07
CA TRP A 65 -4.60 -20.32 9.32
C TRP A 65 -5.40 -19.97 10.59
N LEU A 66 -6.70 -20.20 10.53
CA LEU A 66 -7.63 -20.09 11.65
C LEU A 66 -8.36 -21.43 11.93
N ALA A 67 -7.73 -22.55 11.58
CA ALA A 67 -8.30 -23.88 11.71
C ALA A 67 -8.72 -24.22 13.16
N GLU A 68 -7.82 -23.98 14.09
CA GLU A 68 -8.01 -24.29 15.53
C GLU A 68 -9.00 -23.33 16.19
N GLU A 69 -8.98 -22.04 15.79
CA GLU A 69 -9.75 -20.96 16.40
C GLU A 69 -11.16 -20.80 15.82
N ARG A 70 -11.51 -21.54 14.79
CA ARG A 70 -12.78 -21.40 14.05
C ARG A 70 -14.04 -21.48 14.90
N TYR A 71 -14.00 -22.18 16.04
CA TYR A 71 -15.13 -22.35 16.94
C TYR A 71 -15.17 -21.33 18.09
N ARG A 72 -14.15 -20.50 18.22
CA ARG A 72 -14.12 -19.43 19.22
C ARG A 72 -14.92 -18.22 18.74
N PRO A 73 -15.59 -17.50 19.66
CA PRO A 73 -16.24 -16.22 19.34
C PRO A 73 -15.24 -15.20 18.75
N VAL A 74 -15.64 -14.49 17.68
CA VAL A 74 -14.75 -13.58 16.95
C VAL A 74 -14.24 -12.41 17.81
N GLU A 75 -15.02 -11.95 18.77
CA GLU A 75 -14.60 -10.92 19.74
C GLU A 75 -13.39 -11.31 20.59
N THR A 76 -13.12 -12.61 20.71
CA THR A 76 -11.93 -13.12 21.45
C THR A 76 -10.67 -13.18 20.58
N TYR A 77 -10.78 -12.80 19.30
CA TYR A 77 -9.67 -12.87 18.37
C TYR A 77 -8.66 -11.73 18.60
N SER A 78 -7.37 -12.04 18.43
CA SER A 78 -6.34 -11.02 18.33
C SER A 78 -6.52 -10.17 17.06
N THR A 79 -5.89 -9.01 16.98
CA THR A 79 -5.94 -8.17 15.77
C THR A 79 -5.55 -8.95 14.51
N GLY A 80 -4.48 -9.74 14.56
CA GLY A 80 -4.06 -10.56 13.43
C GLY A 80 -5.06 -11.69 13.07
N MET A 81 -5.79 -12.22 14.03
CA MET A 81 -6.88 -13.17 13.76
C MET A 81 -8.10 -12.45 13.15
N ARG A 82 -8.42 -11.24 13.61
CA ARG A 82 -9.49 -10.42 13.03
C ARG A 82 -9.20 -10.04 11.59
N GLN A 83 -7.98 -9.63 11.26
CA GLN A 83 -7.61 -9.37 9.86
C GLN A 83 -7.73 -10.62 8.98
N ARG A 84 -7.32 -11.79 9.48
CA ARG A 84 -7.44 -13.05 8.73
C ARG A 84 -8.88 -13.52 8.53
N ILE A 85 -9.77 -13.31 9.50
CA ILE A 85 -11.20 -13.66 9.32
C ILE A 85 -11.89 -12.70 8.35
N LYS A 86 -11.57 -11.39 8.33
CA LYS A 86 -12.03 -10.44 7.30
C LYS A 86 -11.61 -10.88 5.90
N LEU A 87 -10.36 -11.32 5.75
CA LEU A 87 -9.88 -11.88 4.49
C LEU A 87 -10.65 -13.16 4.12
N ALA A 88 -10.92 -14.05 5.08
CA ALA A 88 -11.72 -15.26 4.84
C ALA A 88 -13.14 -14.92 4.34
N GLN A 89 -13.80 -13.92 4.93
CA GLN A 89 -15.11 -13.44 4.49
C GLN A 89 -15.07 -12.89 3.06
N ALA A 90 -14.01 -12.15 2.69
CA ALA A 90 -13.84 -11.64 1.34
C ALA A 90 -13.63 -12.76 0.30
N LEU A 91 -13.11 -13.92 0.71
CA LEU A 91 -12.75 -15.04 -0.18
C LEU A 91 -13.84 -16.14 -0.29
N ILE A 92 -14.85 -16.15 0.59
CA ILE A 92 -15.77 -17.30 0.78
C ILE A 92 -16.50 -17.70 -0.50
N HIS A 93 -16.87 -16.77 -1.34
CA HIS A 93 -17.61 -17.00 -2.59
C HIS A 93 -16.72 -17.24 -3.81
N ALA A 94 -15.39 -17.42 -3.63
CA ALA A 94 -14.39 -17.62 -4.67
C ALA A 94 -14.36 -16.49 -5.71
N PRO A 95 -14.10 -15.24 -5.29
CA PRO A 95 -14.03 -14.12 -6.20
C PRO A 95 -12.85 -14.26 -7.16
N LYS A 96 -12.93 -13.53 -8.30
CA LYS A 96 -11.81 -13.40 -9.26
C LYS A 96 -10.87 -12.24 -8.93
N LEU A 97 -11.40 -11.23 -8.24
CA LEU A 97 -10.68 -10.02 -7.83
C LEU A 97 -11.05 -9.70 -6.39
N VAL A 98 -10.06 -9.37 -5.57
CA VAL A 98 -10.27 -8.96 -4.18
C VAL A 98 -9.67 -7.57 -3.96
N PHE A 99 -10.45 -6.71 -3.31
CA PHE A 99 -10.00 -5.43 -2.78
C PHE A 99 -9.73 -5.60 -1.29
N LEU A 100 -8.52 -5.21 -0.85
CA LEU A 100 -8.08 -5.28 0.54
C LEU A 100 -7.75 -3.87 1.01
N ASP A 101 -8.50 -3.40 2.00
CA ASP A 101 -8.32 -2.07 2.57
C ASP A 101 -7.52 -2.18 3.86
N GLU A 102 -6.31 -1.62 3.87
CA GLU A 102 -5.33 -1.67 4.96
C GLU A 102 -5.19 -3.07 5.61
N PRO A 103 -4.87 -4.13 4.85
CA PRO A 103 -4.92 -5.51 5.36
C PRO A 103 -3.89 -5.81 6.45
N THR A 104 -2.89 -4.95 6.60
CA THR A 104 -1.80 -5.12 7.58
C THR A 104 -1.90 -4.14 8.76
N ASP A 105 -2.95 -3.30 8.79
CA ASP A 105 -3.11 -2.32 9.86
C ASP A 105 -3.28 -2.98 11.24
N GLY A 106 -2.65 -2.36 12.26
CA GLY A 106 -2.68 -2.83 13.63
C GLY A 106 -1.95 -4.16 13.90
N LEU A 107 -1.20 -4.69 12.93
CA LEU A 107 -0.42 -5.91 13.11
C LEU A 107 1.00 -5.62 13.67
N ASP A 108 1.47 -6.52 14.53
CA ASP A 108 2.88 -6.57 14.88
C ASP A 108 3.75 -6.92 13.66
N PRO A 109 5.05 -6.63 13.65
CA PRO A 109 5.91 -6.87 12.48
C PRO A 109 5.86 -8.31 11.97
N ALA A 110 5.79 -9.29 12.86
CA ALA A 110 5.72 -10.70 12.47
C ALA A 110 4.35 -11.07 11.88
N GLY A 111 3.27 -10.53 12.42
CA GLY A 111 1.90 -10.67 11.92
C GLY A 111 1.76 -10.06 10.51
N ARG A 112 2.35 -8.89 10.31
CA ARG A 112 2.39 -8.19 9.02
C ARG A 112 3.07 -9.05 7.94
N VAL A 113 4.28 -9.54 8.21
CA VAL A 113 4.97 -10.43 7.26
C VAL A 113 4.15 -11.68 6.95
N ARG A 114 3.49 -12.29 7.95
CA ARG A 114 2.61 -13.44 7.73
C ARG A 114 1.41 -13.09 6.84
N MET A 115 0.77 -11.93 7.05
CA MET A 115 -0.37 -11.50 6.24
C MET A 115 0.04 -11.25 4.78
N LEU A 116 1.15 -10.55 4.55
CA LEU A 116 1.68 -10.29 3.20
C LEU A 116 2.01 -11.60 2.46
N ARG A 117 2.64 -12.56 3.14
CA ARG A 117 2.90 -13.89 2.57
C ARG A 117 1.63 -14.64 2.23
N LEU A 118 0.60 -14.53 3.07
CA LEU A 118 -0.71 -15.14 2.81
C LEU A 118 -1.33 -14.53 1.55
N ILE A 119 -1.40 -13.19 1.44
CA ILE A 119 -1.93 -12.48 0.28
C ILE A 119 -1.15 -12.88 -0.99
N ARG A 120 0.17 -12.87 -0.95
CA ARG A 120 1.00 -13.29 -2.11
C ARG A 120 0.73 -14.75 -2.51
N SER A 121 0.55 -15.64 -1.53
CA SER A 121 0.23 -17.05 -1.82
C SER A 121 -1.13 -17.25 -2.51
N LEU A 122 -2.10 -16.36 -2.25
CA LEU A 122 -3.40 -16.39 -2.93
C LEU A 122 -3.24 -16.01 -4.42
N VAL A 123 -2.39 -15.05 -4.73
CA VAL A 123 -2.07 -14.68 -6.12
C VAL A 123 -1.34 -15.83 -6.82
N ASP A 124 -0.23 -16.30 -6.24
CA ASP A 124 0.68 -17.24 -6.90
C ASP A 124 0.07 -18.64 -7.07
N LYS A 125 -0.69 -19.12 -6.08
CA LYS A 125 -1.21 -20.50 -6.07
C LYS A 125 -2.65 -20.61 -6.55
N HIS A 126 -3.45 -19.57 -6.38
CA HIS A 126 -4.88 -19.60 -6.69
C HIS A 126 -5.26 -18.69 -7.86
N GLY A 127 -4.29 -17.96 -8.45
CA GLY A 127 -4.54 -17.07 -9.59
C GLY A 127 -5.48 -15.91 -9.27
N LEU A 128 -5.56 -15.52 -7.99
CA LEU A 128 -6.42 -14.43 -7.55
C LEU A 128 -5.82 -13.09 -7.94
N SER A 129 -6.62 -12.21 -8.53
CA SER A 129 -6.22 -10.81 -8.70
C SER A 129 -6.49 -10.04 -7.42
N VAL A 130 -5.51 -9.26 -6.95
CA VAL A 130 -5.61 -8.48 -5.71
C VAL A 130 -5.32 -7.01 -5.99
N VAL A 131 -6.15 -6.14 -5.47
CA VAL A 131 -5.90 -4.70 -5.33
C VAL A 131 -5.89 -4.40 -3.85
N LEU A 132 -4.79 -3.87 -3.33
CA LEU A 132 -4.71 -3.47 -1.93
C LEU A 132 -4.47 -1.97 -1.81
N SER A 133 -5.11 -1.33 -0.84
CA SER A 133 -4.82 0.01 -0.38
C SER A 133 -3.97 -0.07 0.89
N THR A 134 -2.94 0.74 0.98
CA THR A 134 -2.12 0.87 2.18
C THR A 134 -1.33 2.17 2.15
N HIS A 135 -1.05 2.71 3.34
CA HIS A 135 -0.13 3.81 3.54
C HIS A 135 1.32 3.32 3.79
N ILE A 136 1.54 2.01 3.84
CA ILE A 136 2.83 1.39 4.16
C ILE A 136 3.52 0.96 2.86
N LEU A 137 4.35 1.82 2.32
CA LEU A 137 4.98 1.64 1.01
C LEU A 137 5.87 0.41 0.92
N SER A 138 6.52 0.02 2.02
CA SER A 138 7.32 -1.23 2.06
C SER A 138 6.49 -2.50 1.90
N ASP A 139 5.18 -2.49 2.19
CA ASP A 139 4.29 -3.63 1.90
C ASP A 139 4.04 -3.74 0.40
N VAL A 140 3.84 -2.58 -0.25
CA VAL A 140 3.65 -2.52 -1.71
C VAL A 140 4.88 -3.07 -2.43
N GLU A 141 6.08 -2.62 -2.06
CA GLU A 141 7.34 -3.13 -2.65
C GLU A 141 7.51 -4.63 -2.48
N GLN A 142 7.03 -5.18 -1.37
CA GLN A 142 7.23 -6.59 -1.03
C GLN A 142 6.33 -7.54 -1.82
N ILE A 143 5.08 -7.15 -2.11
CA ILE A 143 4.10 -8.09 -2.66
C ILE A 143 3.39 -7.65 -3.92
N CYS A 144 3.49 -6.38 -4.33
CA CYS A 144 2.79 -5.86 -5.51
C CYS A 144 3.66 -5.92 -6.76
N ASP A 145 3.01 -6.12 -7.91
CA ASP A 145 3.68 -6.07 -9.22
C ASP A 145 3.67 -4.63 -9.77
N ALA A 146 2.67 -3.83 -9.42
CA ALA A 146 2.50 -2.44 -9.83
C ALA A 146 1.93 -1.60 -8.68
N ALA A 147 2.18 -0.30 -8.71
CA ALA A 147 1.63 0.65 -7.77
C ALA A 147 0.94 1.83 -8.48
N LEU A 148 -0.13 2.30 -7.83
CA LEU A 148 -0.86 3.49 -8.21
C LEU A 148 -0.80 4.46 -7.03
N ILE A 149 -0.17 5.62 -7.23
CA ILE A 149 -0.01 6.63 -6.19
C ILE A 149 -1.05 7.72 -6.39
N LEU A 150 -1.85 7.94 -5.34
CA LEU A 150 -2.87 8.97 -5.29
C LEU A 150 -2.45 10.10 -4.35
N GLY A 151 -2.66 11.34 -4.76
CA GLY A 151 -2.47 12.50 -3.91
C GLY A 151 -3.55 13.55 -4.17
N ARG A 152 -4.18 14.06 -3.09
CA ARG A 152 -5.23 15.08 -3.16
C ARG A 152 -6.36 14.74 -4.16
N GLY A 153 -6.77 13.47 -4.23
CA GLY A 153 -7.81 12.99 -5.14
C GLY A 153 -7.39 12.90 -6.62
N ARG A 154 -6.11 12.97 -6.93
CA ARG A 154 -5.56 12.85 -8.29
C ARG A 154 -4.60 11.69 -8.38
N LEU A 155 -4.55 11.06 -9.54
CA LEU A 155 -3.50 10.12 -9.88
C LEU A 155 -2.19 10.87 -10.08
N LEU A 156 -1.21 10.60 -9.22
CA LEU A 156 0.13 11.16 -9.33
C LEU A 156 1.02 10.28 -10.21
N MET A 157 0.95 8.96 -10.01
CA MET A 157 1.82 8.01 -10.70
C MET A 157 1.16 6.62 -10.80
N TYR A 158 1.44 5.89 -11.87
CA TYR A 158 1.04 4.50 -12.07
C TYR A 158 2.07 3.81 -12.95
N ASP A 159 2.75 2.80 -12.43
CA ASP A 159 3.61 1.91 -13.21
C ASP A 159 3.90 0.61 -12.43
N THR A 160 4.66 -0.30 -13.04
CA THR A 160 5.22 -1.46 -12.33
C THR A 160 6.24 -1.01 -11.29
N ILE A 161 6.37 -1.77 -10.20
CA ILE A 161 7.35 -1.46 -9.14
C ILE A 161 8.76 -1.31 -9.72
N ALA A 162 9.15 -2.22 -10.61
CA ALA A 162 10.47 -2.18 -11.26
C ALA A 162 10.72 -0.84 -12.00
N ARG A 163 9.76 -0.39 -12.80
CA ARG A 163 9.89 0.89 -13.54
C ARG A 163 9.87 2.10 -12.62
N LEU A 164 9.04 2.07 -11.58
CA LEU A 164 9.03 3.14 -10.59
C LEU A 164 10.41 3.27 -9.92
N GLN A 165 11.01 2.15 -9.55
CA GLN A 165 12.34 2.13 -8.95
C GLN A 165 13.47 2.53 -9.93
N GLU A 166 13.31 2.29 -11.23
CA GLU A 166 14.24 2.74 -12.27
C GLU A 166 14.15 4.26 -12.56
N SER A 167 13.00 4.88 -12.25
CA SER A 167 12.74 6.29 -12.56
C SER A 167 13.44 7.27 -11.63
N VAL A 168 13.91 6.83 -10.47
CA VAL A 168 14.64 7.67 -9.52
C VAL A 168 16.13 7.66 -9.84
N GLU A 169 16.73 8.84 -9.93
CA GLU A 169 18.17 8.95 -10.11
C GLU A 169 18.92 8.23 -8.98
N PRO A 170 19.85 7.34 -9.30
CA PRO A 170 20.60 6.64 -8.27
C PRO A 170 21.44 7.62 -7.45
N GLY A 171 21.65 7.30 -6.18
CA GLY A 171 22.37 8.15 -5.28
C GLY A 171 22.66 7.50 -3.93
N LEU A 172 23.11 8.31 -3.00
CA LEU A 172 23.34 7.91 -1.61
C LEU A 172 22.49 8.75 -0.67
N SER A 173 21.79 8.08 0.24
CA SER A 173 21.17 8.70 1.40
C SER A 173 22.23 8.91 2.48
N LEU A 174 22.29 10.13 2.99
CA LEU A 174 23.26 10.57 3.99
C LEU A 174 22.51 11.00 5.26
N ARG A 175 22.96 10.52 6.41
CA ARG A 175 22.48 10.98 7.71
C ARG A 175 23.66 11.31 8.61
N SER A 176 23.64 12.49 9.21
CA SER A 176 24.68 12.97 10.13
C SER A 176 24.27 12.92 11.58
N ALA A 177 25.24 13.02 12.46
CA ALA A 177 25.00 13.14 13.92
C ALA A 177 24.61 14.56 14.36
N GLY A 178 24.74 15.55 13.48
CA GLY A 178 24.44 16.96 13.66
C GLY A 178 24.03 17.60 12.35
N GLU A 179 24.34 18.88 12.16
CA GLU A 179 23.94 19.59 10.96
C GLU A 179 24.67 19.05 9.70
N ILE A 180 23.89 18.65 8.67
CA ILE A 180 24.41 18.06 7.43
C ILE A 180 24.85 19.09 6.39
N ARG A 181 24.43 20.36 6.56
CA ARG A 181 24.66 21.44 5.59
C ARG A 181 26.12 21.62 5.20
N PRO A 182 27.13 21.64 6.13
CA PRO A 182 28.52 21.78 5.76
C PRO A 182 29.02 20.65 4.84
N LEU A 183 28.54 19.44 5.04
CA LEU A 183 28.83 18.30 4.16
C LEU A 183 28.21 18.50 2.77
N ALA A 184 26.95 18.93 2.72
CA ALA A 184 26.24 19.17 1.48
C ALA A 184 26.91 20.28 0.64
N GLU A 185 27.32 21.35 1.27
CA GLU A 185 28.07 22.46 0.62
C GLU A 185 29.41 21.99 0.08
N THR A 186 30.14 21.17 0.84
CA THR A 186 31.43 20.61 0.41
C THR A 186 31.26 19.70 -0.82
N LEU A 187 30.24 18.85 -0.83
CA LEU A 187 29.92 17.98 -1.96
C LEU A 187 29.46 18.79 -3.18
N ALA A 188 28.63 19.82 -2.96
CA ALA A 188 28.20 20.71 -4.04
C ALA A 188 29.39 21.49 -4.67
N ALA A 189 30.33 21.97 -3.85
CA ALA A 189 31.57 22.61 -4.32
C ALA A 189 32.44 21.63 -5.12
N ALA A 190 32.39 20.33 -4.83
CA ALA A 190 33.05 19.27 -5.59
C ALA A 190 32.31 18.89 -6.90
N GLY A 191 31.20 19.57 -7.22
CA GLY A 191 30.43 19.35 -8.46
C GLY A 191 29.34 18.27 -8.35
N HIS A 192 29.02 17.80 -7.15
CA HIS A 192 27.95 16.85 -6.94
C HIS A 192 26.59 17.54 -6.71
N ARG A 193 25.52 16.95 -7.22
CA ARG A 193 24.16 17.41 -6.92
C ARG A 193 23.72 16.82 -5.58
N VAL A 194 23.38 17.68 -4.62
CA VAL A 194 22.99 17.29 -3.27
C VAL A 194 21.72 18.01 -2.88
N ASP A 195 20.70 17.26 -2.47
CA ASP A 195 19.45 17.77 -1.93
C ASP A 195 19.45 17.61 -0.40
N VAL A 196 19.36 18.70 0.34
CA VAL A 196 19.23 18.69 1.81
C VAL A 196 17.77 18.43 2.14
N LEU A 197 17.50 17.29 2.76
CA LEU A 197 16.13 16.83 3.09
C LEU A 197 15.68 17.31 4.47
N SER A 198 16.59 17.35 5.43
CA SER A 198 16.38 17.84 6.80
C SER A 198 17.70 18.37 7.38
N PRO A 199 17.71 18.96 8.59
CA PRO A 199 18.95 19.39 9.24
C PRO A 199 20.01 18.29 9.39
N GLU A 200 19.58 17.03 9.50
CA GLU A 200 20.44 15.87 9.71
C GLU A 200 20.54 14.92 8.50
N SER A 201 19.82 15.19 7.40
CA SER A 201 19.77 14.28 6.24
C SER A 201 19.88 14.98 4.91
N ALA A 202 20.57 14.35 3.96
CA ALA A 202 20.72 14.81 2.58
C ALA A 202 20.71 13.61 1.63
N PHE A 203 20.45 13.90 0.36
CA PHE A 203 20.53 12.95 -0.74
C PHE A 203 21.57 13.41 -1.75
N LEU A 204 22.53 12.55 -2.06
CA LEU A 204 23.57 12.78 -3.05
C LEU A 204 23.22 12.02 -4.34
N HIS A 205 22.97 12.77 -5.42
CA HIS A 205 22.66 12.21 -6.73
C HIS A 205 23.92 11.79 -7.47
N GLY A 206 23.86 10.67 -8.19
CA GLY A 206 24.93 10.26 -9.11
C GLY A 206 25.12 8.76 -9.19
N HIS A 207 26.02 8.37 -10.10
CA HIS A 207 26.41 6.99 -10.39
C HIS A 207 27.86 6.73 -9.93
N GLY A 208 28.18 5.47 -9.68
CA GLY A 208 29.54 5.04 -9.38
C GLY A 208 29.90 5.06 -7.90
N ASP A 209 31.19 5.26 -7.61
CA ASP A 209 31.69 5.25 -6.22
C ASP A 209 31.54 6.63 -5.55
N LEU A 210 30.32 6.97 -5.22
CA LEU A 210 30.00 8.18 -4.47
C LEU A 210 30.42 8.08 -3.00
N ALA A 211 30.58 6.87 -2.46
CA ALA A 211 30.90 6.68 -1.06
C ALA A 211 32.26 7.27 -0.69
N THR A 212 33.26 7.09 -1.55
CA THR A 212 34.59 7.67 -1.35
C THR A 212 34.55 9.20 -1.34
N ALA A 213 33.77 9.82 -2.24
CA ALA A 213 33.61 11.29 -2.28
C ALA A 213 32.91 11.78 -0.99
N VAL A 214 31.87 11.09 -0.52
CA VAL A 214 31.16 11.43 0.72
C VAL A 214 32.06 11.34 1.93
N LEU A 215 32.84 10.26 2.06
CA LEU A 215 33.76 10.09 3.20
C LEU A 215 34.86 11.16 3.23
N ALA A 216 35.42 11.51 2.06
CA ALA A 216 36.41 12.60 1.93
C ALA A 216 35.79 13.95 2.32
N ALA A 217 34.58 14.25 1.83
CA ALA A 217 33.90 15.51 2.14
C ALA A 217 33.47 15.55 3.63
N ALA A 218 33.06 14.46 4.22
CA ALA A 218 32.70 14.36 5.64
C ALA A 218 33.93 14.64 6.52
N HIS A 219 35.11 14.10 6.15
CA HIS A 219 36.36 14.36 6.84
C HIS A 219 36.75 15.86 6.76
N SER A 220 36.67 16.46 5.58
CA SER A 220 37.05 17.87 5.37
C SER A 220 36.09 18.88 5.99
N SER A 221 34.79 18.55 6.04
CA SER A 221 33.75 19.39 6.64
C SER A 221 33.57 19.17 8.16
N GLY A 222 34.23 18.15 8.74
CA GLY A 222 34.12 17.79 10.17
C GLY A 222 32.76 17.21 10.54
N VAL A 223 31.95 16.78 9.57
CA VAL A 223 30.61 16.20 9.81
C VAL A 223 30.72 14.71 10.08
N SER A 224 30.19 14.29 11.23
CA SER A 224 30.12 12.86 11.59
C SER A 224 28.89 12.22 10.97
N LEU A 225 29.10 11.27 10.08
CA LEU A 225 28.02 10.47 9.48
C LEU A 225 27.57 9.36 10.43
N ARG A 226 26.24 9.21 10.57
CA ARG A 226 25.60 8.07 11.23
C ARG A 226 25.23 6.96 10.27
N GLU A 227 24.84 7.37 9.04
CA GLU A 227 24.38 6.44 8.03
C GLU A 227 24.82 6.92 6.64
N LEU A 228 25.28 5.97 5.85
CA LEU A 228 25.59 6.10 4.44
C LEU A 228 25.00 4.87 3.74
N ALA A 229 23.87 5.06 3.09
CA ALA A 229 23.18 3.97 2.40
C ALA A 229 23.04 4.28 0.92
N LYS A 230 23.24 3.27 0.06
CA LYS A 230 22.77 3.41 -1.32
C LYS A 230 21.26 3.61 -1.25
N SER A 231 20.77 4.65 -1.92
CA SER A 231 19.34 4.73 -2.16
C SER A 231 18.94 3.44 -2.89
N ARG A 232 18.19 2.65 -2.22
CA ARG A 232 17.29 1.74 -2.91
C ARG A 232 16.18 2.70 -3.31
N ASN A 233 16.02 2.97 -4.59
CA ASN A 233 14.93 3.77 -5.13
C ASN A 233 13.61 3.25 -4.52
N SER A 234 13.34 3.63 -3.28
CA SER A 234 12.20 3.14 -2.52
C SER A 234 10.95 3.84 -3.02
N LEU A 235 9.81 3.18 -2.95
CA LEU A 235 8.54 3.84 -3.25
C LEU A 235 8.30 5.05 -2.32
N GLU A 236 8.92 5.09 -1.15
CA GLU A 236 8.85 6.23 -0.23
C GLU A 236 9.56 7.47 -0.80
N ASP A 237 10.74 7.30 -1.38
CA ASP A 237 11.46 8.39 -2.05
C ASP A 237 10.66 8.91 -3.25
N ILE A 238 10.14 7.99 -4.07
CA ILE A 238 9.29 8.30 -5.23
C ILE A 238 8.01 9.04 -4.83
N TYR A 239 7.35 8.59 -3.77
CA TYR A 239 6.15 9.23 -3.23
C TYR A 239 6.44 10.65 -2.76
N LEU A 240 7.52 10.84 -1.98
CA LEU A 240 7.91 12.16 -1.47
C LEU A 240 8.25 13.12 -2.61
N GLU A 241 8.90 12.66 -3.67
CA GLU A 241 9.20 13.46 -4.85
C GLU A 241 7.92 13.84 -5.61
N ALA A 242 7.02 12.89 -5.85
CA ALA A 242 5.74 13.14 -6.51
C ALA A 242 4.84 14.13 -5.74
N VAL A 243 4.82 14.04 -4.40
CA VAL A 243 4.08 14.97 -3.55
C VAL A 243 4.70 16.37 -3.56
N ARG A 244 6.03 16.49 -3.54
CA ARG A 244 6.73 17.78 -3.64
C ARG A 244 6.48 18.46 -4.97
N ALA A 245 6.55 17.73 -6.09
CA ALA A 245 6.28 18.27 -7.42
C ALA A 245 4.84 18.83 -7.54
N THR A 246 3.89 18.33 -6.73
CA THR A 246 2.51 18.83 -6.68
C THR A 246 2.28 19.91 -5.62
N SER A 247 3.30 20.25 -4.81
CA SER A 247 3.23 21.22 -3.71
C SER A 247 3.74 22.62 -4.08
N ASP A 248 4.25 22.81 -5.29
CA ASP A 248 4.58 24.14 -5.79
C ASP A 248 3.32 25.00 -5.84
N PRO A 249 3.35 26.25 -5.34
CA PRO A 249 2.17 27.13 -5.29
C PRO A 249 1.67 27.36 -6.71
N VAL A 250 0.39 27.00 -6.95
CA VAL A 250 -0.34 27.43 -8.16
C VAL A 250 -0.18 28.94 -8.28
N PRO A 251 0.33 29.50 -9.40
CA PRO A 251 0.38 30.94 -9.58
C PRO A 251 -1.01 31.51 -9.38
N ALA A 252 -1.13 32.48 -8.49
CA ALA A 252 -2.36 33.21 -8.20
C ALA A 252 -2.85 33.90 -9.49
N GLY A 253 -3.80 33.32 -10.21
CA GLY A 253 -4.26 33.86 -11.48
C GLY A 253 -5.24 33.01 -12.29
N ALA A 254 -5.89 32.00 -11.72
CA ALA A 254 -7.01 31.34 -12.40
C ALA A 254 -8.28 31.49 -11.56
N ALA A 255 -9.13 32.42 -11.96
CA ALA A 255 -10.47 32.61 -11.40
C ALA A 255 -11.32 31.33 -11.58
N PRO A 256 -12.18 30.99 -10.62
CA PRO A 256 -13.03 29.80 -10.75
C PRO A 256 -14.07 30.04 -11.85
N HIS A 257 -14.09 29.15 -12.84
CA HIS A 257 -15.19 29.09 -13.81
C HIS A 257 -16.48 28.80 -13.05
N SER A 258 -17.39 29.76 -13.10
CA SER A 258 -18.75 29.69 -12.59
C SER A 258 -19.48 28.47 -13.21
N ALA A 259 -20.05 27.64 -12.34
CA ALA A 259 -20.95 26.56 -12.72
C ALA A 259 -22.20 27.14 -13.43
N PRO A 260 -22.72 26.49 -14.48
CA PRO A 260 -23.96 26.91 -15.10
C PRO A 260 -25.15 26.62 -14.16
N ALA A 261 -25.99 27.65 -14.03
CA ALA A 261 -27.22 27.62 -13.26
C ALA A 261 -28.16 26.49 -13.70
N THR A 262 -28.62 25.70 -12.76
CA THR A 262 -29.75 24.78 -12.90
C THR A 262 -31.00 25.54 -13.29
N ARG A 263 -31.51 25.33 -14.49
CA ARG A 263 -32.86 25.76 -14.89
C ARG A 263 -33.86 24.80 -14.21
N GLU A 264 -34.63 25.32 -13.31
CA GLU A 264 -35.94 24.74 -12.97
C GLU A 264 -36.85 24.85 -14.21
N ALA A 265 -37.56 23.79 -14.52
CA ALA A 265 -38.66 23.79 -15.48
C ALA A 265 -39.93 23.25 -14.80
N PRO A 266 -41.11 23.69 -15.23
CA PRO A 266 -42.36 23.69 -14.50
C PRO A 266 -43.02 22.32 -14.34
#